data_2a926987b054fa01d45f1ba66b8700f0
#
_entry.id   2a926987b054fa01d45f1ba66b8700f0
#
_cell.length_a   1.000
_cell.length_b   1.000
_cell.length_c   1.000
_cell.angle_alpha   90.00
_cell.angle_beta   90.00
_cell.angle_gamma   90.00
#
_symmetry.space_group_name_H-M   'P 1'
#
loop_
_entity.id
_entity.type
_entity.pdbx_description
1 polymer ?
#
loop_
_entity_poly.entity_id
_entity_poly.type
_entity_poly.pdbx_seq_one_letter_code
_entity_poly.pdbx_strand_id
1 'polypeptide(L)'
;MSNKYSLKQIREVWINAYLNGEVDWLSYLEASTFFIKRNSELISKAEQIAYIERSRTKFPNKKAGAAKLRETVKEMQEHKNWTTVSGLACFERDGEIVNQCEFFELWLLVENRWQIASLCIEDTDCAERR
;
A
#
# COMPACT_ATOMS: atom_id res chain seq x y z
N MET A 1 -24.59 -6.41 -11.82
CA MET A 1 -24.54 -6.03 -10.43
C MET A 1 -23.23 -5.43 -10.04
N SER A 2 -23.29 -4.32 -9.38
CA SER A 2 -22.07 -3.64 -9.03
C SER A 2 -21.43 -4.26 -7.78
N ASN A 3 -20.20 -3.87 -7.52
CA ASN A 3 -19.52 -4.23 -6.31
C ASN A 3 -20.30 -3.85 -5.10
N LYS A 4 -20.15 -4.64 -4.06
CA LYS A 4 -20.71 -4.29 -2.79
C LYS A 4 -19.98 -3.10 -2.18
N TYR A 5 -18.69 -3.00 -2.41
CA TYR A 5 -17.87 -1.96 -1.82
C TYR A 5 -17.17 -1.15 -2.91
N SER A 6 -17.03 0.14 -2.68
CA SER A 6 -16.31 0.99 -3.62
C SER A 6 -14.81 0.72 -3.52
N LEU A 7 -14.09 1.10 -4.57
CA LEU A 7 -12.64 0.99 -4.54
C LEU A 7 -12.07 1.77 -3.38
N LYS A 8 -12.63 2.95 -3.11
CA LYS A 8 -12.13 3.77 -2.01
C LYS A 8 -12.18 3.01 -0.68
N GLN A 9 -13.28 2.32 -0.42
CA GLN A 9 -13.42 1.55 0.81
C GLN A 9 -12.43 0.39 0.85
N ILE A 10 -12.30 -0.32 -0.26
CA ILE A 10 -11.37 -1.45 -0.34
C ILE A 10 -9.93 -0.97 -0.14
N ARG A 11 -9.61 0.17 -0.75
CA ARG A 11 -8.25 0.71 -0.63
C ARG A 11 -7.93 1.08 0.81
N GLU A 12 -8.90 1.62 1.53
CA GLU A 12 -8.68 1.95 2.94
C GLU A 12 -8.40 0.70 3.77
N VAL A 13 -9.12 -0.38 3.50
CA VAL A 13 -8.87 -1.62 4.21
C VAL A 13 -7.47 -2.15 3.91
N TRP A 14 -7.06 -2.05 2.64
CA TRP A 14 -5.73 -2.51 2.25
C TRP A 14 -4.63 -1.69 2.93
N ILE A 15 -4.78 -0.37 2.96
CA ILE A 15 -3.78 0.47 3.60
C ILE A 15 -3.66 0.15 5.08
N ASN A 16 -4.79 -0.01 5.76
CA ASN A 16 -4.77 -0.35 7.17
C ASN A 16 -4.12 -1.71 7.40
N ALA A 17 -4.42 -2.68 6.54
CA ALA A 17 -3.81 -4.00 6.66
C ALA A 17 -2.31 -3.92 6.44
N TYR A 18 -1.89 -3.11 5.48
CA TYR A 18 -0.48 -2.94 5.18
C TYR A 18 0.26 -2.33 6.37
N LEU A 19 -0.31 -1.29 6.95
CA LEU A 19 0.31 -0.61 8.07
C LEU A 19 0.34 -1.47 9.34
N ASN A 20 -0.67 -2.30 9.52
CA ASN A 20 -0.79 -3.11 10.72
C ASN A 20 -0.30 -4.54 10.56
N GLY A 21 0.16 -4.89 9.37
CA GLY A 21 0.68 -6.22 9.12
C GLY A 21 -0.38 -7.30 9.18
N GLU A 22 -1.58 -7.01 8.70
CA GLU A 22 -2.68 -7.97 8.73
C GLU A 22 -2.63 -8.84 7.48
N VAL A 23 -1.88 -9.92 7.58
CA VAL A 23 -1.54 -10.75 6.44
C VAL A 23 -2.75 -11.35 5.74
N ASP A 24 -3.75 -11.73 6.50
CA ASP A 24 -4.95 -12.33 5.90
C ASP A 24 -5.66 -11.37 4.96
N TRP A 25 -5.78 -10.11 5.38
CA TRP A 25 -6.38 -9.10 4.53
C TRP A 25 -5.52 -8.82 3.31
N LEU A 26 -4.21 -8.71 3.51
CA LEU A 26 -3.30 -8.47 2.39
C LEU A 26 -3.39 -9.60 1.38
N SER A 27 -3.40 -10.83 1.88
CA SER A 27 -3.47 -11.97 0.99
C SER A 27 -4.75 -11.97 0.16
N TYR A 28 -5.84 -11.54 0.75
CA TYR A 28 -7.13 -11.51 0.06
C TYR A 28 -7.23 -10.35 -0.93
N LEU A 29 -6.72 -9.19 -0.54
CA LEU A 29 -6.89 -7.97 -1.36
C LEU A 29 -5.85 -7.81 -2.44
N GLU A 30 -4.71 -8.48 -2.30
CA GLU A 30 -3.64 -8.39 -3.30
C GLU A 30 -3.79 -9.53 -4.30
N ALA A 31 -3.66 -9.19 -5.58
CA ALA A 31 -3.73 -10.20 -6.63
C ALA A 31 -2.60 -11.21 -6.42
N SER A 32 -2.78 -12.41 -6.96
CA SER A 32 -1.77 -13.46 -6.77
C SER A 32 -0.41 -13.06 -7.34
N THR A 33 -0.41 -12.20 -8.34
CA THR A 33 0.83 -11.73 -8.96
C THR A 33 1.24 -10.36 -8.46
N PHE A 34 0.64 -9.90 -7.38
CA PHE A 34 0.96 -8.60 -6.83
C PHE A 34 2.45 -8.46 -6.54
N PHE A 35 2.98 -7.28 -6.82
CA PHE A 35 4.36 -6.97 -6.47
C PHE A 35 4.46 -5.52 -6.07
N ILE A 36 5.50 -5.23 -5.32
CA ILE A 36 5.85 -3.87 -4.94
C ILE A 36 7.17 -3.55 -5.61
N LYS A 37 7.19 -2.44 -6.35
CA LYS A 37 8.46 -1.94 -6.86
C LYS A 37 8.81 -0.72 -6.03
N ARG A 38 9.84 -0.83 -5.23
CA ARG A 38 10.29 0.29 -4.40
C ARG A 38 11.65 0.73 -4.86
N ASN A 39 11.71 1.92 -5.44
CA ASN A 39 12.92 2.42 -6.08
C ASN A 39 13.36 1.41 -7.14
N SER A 40 14.48 0.76 -6.98
CA SER A 40 14.93 -0.23 -7.96
C SER A 40 14.68 -1.67 -7.50
N GLU A 41 14.07 -1.85 -6.35
CA GLU A 41 13.81 -3.17 -5.79
C GLU A 41 12.44 -3.70 -6.19
N LEU A 42 12.39 -4.99 -6.44
CA LEU A 42 11.13 -5.66 -6.76
C LEU A 42 10.83 -6.67 -5.67
N ILE A 43 9.67 -6.53 -5.06
CA ILE A 43 9.28 -7.37 -3.92
C ILE A 43 7.99 -8.09 -4.29
N SER A 44 8.04 -9.42 -4.30
CA SER A 44 6.85 -10.20 -4.62
C SER A 44 5.87 -10.23 -3.45
N LYS A 45 4.64 -10.65 -3.74
CA LYS A 45 3.65 -10.82 -2.69
C LYS A 45 4.16 -11.77 -1.60
N ALA A 46 4.75 -12.88 -2.01
CA ALA A 46 5.25 -13.86 -1.05
C ALA A 46 6.35 -13.27 -0.18
N GLU A 47 7.24 -12.48 -0.79
CA GLU A 47 8.31 -11.84 -0.04
C GLU A 47 7.77 -10.82 0.95
N GLN A 48 6.76 -10.06 0.53
CA GLN A 48 6.13 -9.09 1.39
C GLN A 48 5.53 -9.76 2.63
N ILE A 49 4.77 -10.82 2.39
CA ILE A 49 4.11 -11.51 3.48
C ILE A 49 5.12 -12.14 4.43
N ALA A 50 6.15 -12.75 3.85
CA ALA A 50 7.20 -13.37 4.67
C ALA A 50 7.90 -12.32 5.54
N TYR A 51 8.17 -11.15 4.97
CA TYR A 51 8.81 -10.08 5.72
C TYR A 51 7.93 -9.64 6.90
N ILE A 52 6.64 -9.48 6.63
CA ILE A 52 5.71 -9.05 7.67
C ILE A 52 5.64 -10.09 8.80
N GLU A 53 5.58 -11.35 8.45
CA GLU A 53 5.49 -12.40 9.45
C GLU A 53 6.75 -12.48 10.30
N ARG A 54 7.91 -12.32 9.69
CA ARG A 54 9.17 -12.28 10.44
C ARG A 54 9.21 -11.09 11.39
N SER A 55 8.72 -9.97 10.89
CA SER A 55 8.71 -8.75 11.67
C SER A 55 7.83 -8.88 12.91
N ARG A 56 6.69 -9.51 12.75
CA ARG A 56 5.77 -9.72 13.86
C ARG A 56 6.35 -10.65 14.92
N THR A 57 7.02 -11.68 14.47
CA THR A 57 7.66 -12.60 15.39
C THR A 57 8.77 -11.92 16.18
N LYS A 58 9.52 -11.06 15.50
CA LYS A 58 10.65 -10.39 16.12
C LYS A 58 10.24 -9.23 17.03
N PHE A 59 9.18 -8.53 16.65
CA PHE A 59 8.73 -7.36 17.38
C PHE A 59 7.23 -7.42 17.63
N PRO A 60 6.82 -8.31 18.54
CA PRO A 60 5.38 -8.51 18.74
C PRO A 60 4.64 -7.28 19.27
N ASN A 61 5.34 -6.35 19.89
CA ASN A 61 4.72 -5.15 20.43
C ASN A 61 5.01 -3.91 19.60
N LYS A 62 5.30 -4.11 18.36
CA LYS A 62 5.71 -3.02 17.50
C LYS A 62 4.64 -1.95 17.30
N LYS A 63 3.41 -2.29 17.60
CA LYS A 63 2.32 -1.37 17.40
C LYS A 63 2.51 -0.03 18.09
N ALA A 64 3.10 -0.05 19.27
CA ALA A 64 3.33 1.18 20.00
C ALA A 64 4.33 2.01 19.22
N GLY A 65 3.99 3.26 18.96
CA GLY A 65 4.89 4.13 18.24
C GLY A 65 4.92 3.90 16.74
N ALA A 66 3.91 3.21 16.22
CA ALA A 66 3.85 2.99 14.78
C ALA A 66 3.72 4.32 14.06
N ALA A 67 4.31 4.39 12.88
CA ALA A 67 4.24 5.58 12.06
C ALA A 67 2.82 5.79 11.57
N LYS A 68 2.45 7.04 11.41
CA LYS A 68 1.18 7.41 10.81
C LYS A 68 1.40 7.72 9.33
N LEU A 69 0.46 7.29 8.52
CA LEU A 69 0.52 7.57 7.11
C LEU A 69 -0.32 8.80 6.78
N ARG A 70 0.27 9.72 6.07
CA ARG A 70 -0.45 10.83 5.47
C ARG A 70 -0.28 10.75 3.99
N GLU A 71 -1.38 10.80 3.26
CA GLU A 71 -1.28 10.72 1.81
C GLU A 71 -2.12 11.77 1.14
N THR A 72 -1.69 12.15 -0.04
CA THR A 72 -2.43 13.04 -0.92
C THR A 72 -2.58 12.33 -2.24
N VAL A 73 -3.80 11.92 -2.55
CA VAL A 73 -4.08 11.30 -3.84
C VAL A 73 -4.15 12.41 -4.87
N LYS A 74 -3.26 12.39 -5.85
CA LYS A 74 -3.23 13.40 -6.88
C LYS A 74 -4.05 13.04 -8.09
N GLU A 75 -4.13 11.76 -8.39
CA GLU A 75 -4.83 11.33 -9.58
C GLU A 75 -5.44 9.96 -9.37
N MET A 76 -6.67 9.81 -9.80
CA MET A 76 -7.33 8.52 -9.81
C MET A 76 -7.99 8.40 -11.18
N GLN A 77 -7.48 7.48 -11.99
CA GLN A 77 -8.02 7.26 -13.33
C GLN A 77 -8.83 5.98 -13.35
N GLU A 78 -10.14 6.15 -13.48
CA GLU A 78 -11.06 5.01 -13.41
C GLU A 78 -11.45 4.54 -14.79
N HIS A 79 -11.35 3.24 -14.97
CA HIS A 79 -11.79 2.58 -16.17
C HIS A 79 -12.74 1.45 -15.77
N LYS A 80 -13.29 0.78 -16.75
CA LYS A 80 -14.31 -0.20 -16.45
C LYS A 80 -13.81 -1.33 -15.55
N ASN A 81 -12.64 -1.86 -15.87
CA ASN A 81 -12.12 -3.02 -15.14
C ASN A 81 -10.82 -2.76 -14.41
N TRP A 82 -10.37 -1.52 -14.41
CA TRP A 82 -9.13 -1.20 -13.71
C TRP A 82 -9.11 0.28 -13.36
N THR A 83 -8.33 0.59 -12.35
CA THR A 83 -8.19 1.96 -11.87
C THR A 83 -6.76 2.16 -11.40
N THR A 84 -6.18 3.31 -11.75
CA THR A 84 -4.88 3.67 -11.19
C THR A 84 -5.05 4.79 -10.17
N VAL A 85 -4.24 4.73 -9.12
CA VAL A 85 -4.25 5.74 -8.07
C VAL A 85 -2.82 6.18 -7.85
N SER A 86 -2.57 7.47 -7.89
CA SER A 86 -1.23 7.97 -7.67
C SER A 86 -1.25 9.20 -6.80
N GLY A 87 -0.13 9.47 -6.14
CA GLY A 87 -0.03 10.63 -5.28
C GLY A 87 1.25 10.65 -4.49
N LEU A 88 1.18 11.36 -3.38
CA LEU A 88 2.30 11.49 -2.46
C LEU A 88 1.92 10.92 -1.12
N ALA A 89 2.89 10.33 -0.43
CA ALA A 89 2.66 9.81 0.90
C ALA A 89 3.84 10.15 1.77
N CYS A 90 3.57 10.35 3.06
CA CYS A 90 4.65 10.48 4.01
C CYS A 90 4.28 9.74 5.28
N PHE A 91 5.31 9.29 5.97
CA PHE A 91 5.13 8.59 7.24
C PHE A 91 5.65 9.50 8.34
N GLU A 92 4.84 9.62 9.40
CA GLU A 92 5.19 10.46 10.54
C GLU A 92 5.30 9.62 11.80
N ARG A 93 6.29 9.93 12.60
CA ARG A 93 6.42 9.32 13.91
C ARG A 93 6.72 10.41 14.91
N ASP A 94 5.87 10.50 15.94
CA ASP A 94 6.05 11.52 16.98
C ASP A 94 6.05 12.93 16.38
N GLY A 95 5.23 13.16 15.37
CA GLY A 95 5.09 14.48 14.79
C GLY A 95 6.13 14.84 13.75
N GLU A 96 7.06 13.94 13.49
CA GLU A 96 8.13 14.22 12.54
C GLU A 96 8.01 13.32 11.33
N ILE A 97 8.32 13.87 10.17
CA ILE A 97 8.29 13.11 8.92
C ILE A 97 9.55 12.25 8.86
N VAL A 98 9.34 10.92 8.81
CA VAL A 98 10.47 10.01 8.73
C VAL A 98 10.70 9.47 7.33
N ASN A 99 9.72 9.62 6.44
CA ASN A 99 9.88 9.15 5.07
C ASN A 99 8.85 9.81 4.18
N GLN A 100 9.24 10.09 2.95
CA GLN A 100 8.32 10.61 1.94
C GLN A 100 8.49 9.84 0.66
N CYS A 101 7.40 9.67 -0.07
CA CYS A 101 7.48 8.93 -1.33
C CYS A 101 6.37 9.36 -2.27
N GLU A 102 6.56 9.03 -3.53
CA GLU A 102 5.52 9.06 -4.54
C GLU A 102 5.03 7.64 -4.72
N PHE A 103 3.73 7.48 -4.94
CA PHE A 103 3.20 6.15 -5.12
C PHE A 103 2.31 6.07 -6.36
N PHE A 104 2.22 4.87 -6.91
CA PHE A 104 1.36 4.56 -8.02
C PHE A 104 0.82 3.16 -7.82
N GLU A 105 -0.50 3.02 -7.85
CA GLU A 105 -1.17 1.75 -7.63
C GLU A 105 -1.99 1.37 -8.84
N LEU A 106 -2.01 0.08 -9.17
CA LEU A 106 -2.90 -0.45 -10.18
C LEU A 106 -3.87 -1.40 -9.52
N TRP A 107 -5.15 -1.08 -9.63
CA TRP A 107 -6.23 -1.90 -9.09
C TRP A 107 -7.00 -2.53 -10.23
N LEU A 108 -7.36 -3.79 -10.06
CA LEU A 108 -8.12 -4.53 -11.06
C LEU A 108 -9.45 -4.98 -10.48
N LEU A 109 -10.48 -4.90 -11.30
CA LEU A 109 -11.79 -5.42 -10.93
C LEU A 109 -11.96 -6.76 -11.63
N VAL A 110 -11.90 -7.84 -10.87
CA VAL A 110 -11.97 -9.19 -11.40
C VAL A 110 -13.11 -9.92 -10.67
N GLU A 111 -14.05 -10.42 -11.45
CA GLU A 111 -15.19 -11.13 -10.88
C GLU A 111 -15.86 -10.29 -9.78
N ASN A 112 -16.06 -9.04 -10.12
CA ASN A 112 -16.76 -8.10 -9.24
C ASN A 112 -16.04 -7.82 -7.93
N ARG A 113 -14.72 -7.97 -7.92
CA ARG A 113 -13.93 -7.76 -6.72
C ARG A 113 -12.68 -6.97 -7.07
N TRP A 114 -12.40 -5.93 -6.29
CA TRP A 114 -11.21 -5.13 -6.48
C TRP A 114 -10.00 -5.81 -5.82
N GLN A 115 -8.93 -5.91 -6.57
CA GLN A 115 -7.66 -6.40 -6.04
C GLN A 115 -6.54 -5.50 -6.54
N ILE A 116 -5.58 -5.22 -5.69
CA ILE A 116 -4.44 -4.44 -6.13
C ILE A 116 -3.44 -5.36 -6.81
N ALA A 117 -3.02 -4.94 -8.01
CA ALA A 117 -2.10 -5.73 -8.82
C ALA A 117 -0.64 -5.31 -8.65
N SER A 118 -0.42 -4.03 -8.37
CA SER A 118 0.94 -3.58 -8.15
C SER A 118 0.96 -2.26 -7.41
N LEU A 119 2.07 -2.04 -6.71
CA LEU A 119 2.33 -0.80 -6.00
C LEU A 119 3.74 -0.38 -6.35
N CYS A 120 3.88 0.80 -6.92
CA CYS A 120 5.19 1.36 -7.22
C CYS A 120 5.43 2.52 -6.27
N ILE A 121 6.57 2.51 -5.62
CA ILE A 121 6.94 3.52 -4.65
C ILE A 121 8.31 4.08 -5.03
N GLU A 122 8.39 5.39 -5.05
CA GLU A 122 9.67 6.05 -5.26
C GLU A 122 9.91 6.93 -4.06
N ASP A 123 10.90 6.59 -3.27
CA ASP A 123 11.24 7.40 -2.11
C ASP A 123 11.76 8.75 -2.58
N THR A 124 11.33 9.79 -1.90
CA THR A 124 11.82 11.12 -2.19
C THR A 124 12.59 11.62 -0.99
N ASP A 125 13.63 12.37 -1.27
CA ASP A 125 14.47 12.91 -0.22
C ASP A 125 14.24 14.41 -0.11
N CYS A 126 13.57 14.81 0.96
CA CYS A 126 13.27 16.23 1.14
C CYS A 126 14.51 17.10 1.08
N ALA A 127 15.62 16.56 1.57
CA ALA A 127 16.84 17.34 1.60
C ALA A 127 17.35 17.68 0.22
N GLU A 128 16.96 16.91 -0.78
CA GLU A 128 17.41 17.14 -2.13
C GLU A 128 16.59 18.15 -2.88
N ARG A 129 15.56 18.62 -2.28
CA ARG A 129 14.65 19.49 -2.96
C ARG A 129 14.89 20.92 -2.66
N ARG A 130 16.00 21.31 -2.69
CA ARG A 130 16.29 22.71 -2.43
C ARG A 130 16.56 23.47 -3.66
#